data_34ced311d10e64cee6895975ddf85646
#
_entry.id   34ced311d10e64cee6895975ddf85646
#
_cell.length_a   1.000
_cell.length_b   1.000
_cell.length_c   1.000
_cell.angle_alpha   90.00
_cell.angle_beta   90.00
_cell.angle_gamma   90.00
#
_symmetry.space_group_name_H-M   'P 1'
#
loop_
_entity.id
_entity.type
_entity.pdbx_description
1 polymer ?
#
loop_
_entity_poly.entity_id
_entity_poly.type
_entity_poly.pdbx_seq_one_letter_code
_entity_poly.pdbx_strand_id
1 'polypeptide(L)'
;MKSESVSGANVPPRARQRNDRDLSDCVRVLTEVHEHDGYPVNWPDLPGAWLTPPSLIASWVAELDGRIAGHIGLSRSGVEDAAPGLWSTRAGTSIDATAVVNRLFVAPWARGHGIGALLMARAVTEAQARGLHPVLDVVASDTAATALYERLGWQLLATVEQQWSPEQKVAVRCYAAAT
;
A
#
# COMPACT_ATOMS: atom_id res chain seq x y z
N MET A 1 15.26 -5.24 48.40
CA MET A 1 14.29 -4.61 47.45
C MET A 1 14.63 -5.08 46.08
N LYS A 2 13.84 -5.99 45.52
CA LYS A 2 13.95 -6.38 44.13
C LYS A 2 13.03 -5.42 43.34
N SER A 3 13.60 -4.57 42.54
CA SER A 3 12.84 -3.80 41.55
C SER A 3 12.37 -4.76 40.49
N GLU A 4 11.10 -5.12 40.53
CA GLU A 4 10.43 -5.75 39.40
C GLU A 4 10.37 -4.72 38.27
N SER A 5 11.22 -4.90 37.26
CA SER A 5 11.04 -4.22 36.00
C SER A 5 9.77 -4.77 35.39
N VAL A 6 8.72 -3.99 35.40
CA VAL A 6 7.52 -4.27 34.67
C VAL A 6 7.94 -4.23 33.19
N SER A 7 8.12 -5.40 32.62
CA SER A 7 8.24 -5.56 31.16
C SER A 7 6.96 -5.03 30.59
N GLY A 8 7.02 -3.83 29.97
CA GLY A 8 5.90 -3.29 29.24
C GLY A 8 5.50 -4.31 28.16
N ALA A 9 4.31 -4.86 28.26
CA ALA A 9 3.79 -5.76 27.26
C ALA A 9 3.83 -5.04 25.91
N ASN A 10 4.61 -5.55 24.93
CA ASN A 10 4.61 -5.06 23.57
C ASN A 10 3.22 -5.30 22.98
N VAL A 11 2.44 -4.22 22.83
CA VAL A 11 1.14 -4.29 22.18
C VAL A 11 1.40 -4.52 20.68
N PRO A 12 0.83 -5.59 20.09
CA PRO A 12 1.00 -5.84 18.66
C PRO A 12 0.36 -4.71 17.83
N PRO A 13 0.85 -4.45 16.62
CA PRO A 13 0.23 -3.47 15.74
C PRO A 13 -1.21 -3.88 15.38
N ARG A 14 -2.07 -2.90 15.20
CA ARG A 14 -3.47 -3.08 14.80
C ARG A 14 -3.75 -2.34 13.51
N ALA A 15 -4.50 -2.99 12.62
CA ALA A 15 -5.06 -2.33 11.45
C ALA A 15 -6.55 -2.07 11.68
N ARG A 16 -6.99 -0.88 11.29
CA ARG A 16 -8.39 -0.48 11.29
C ARG A 16 -8.69 0.43 10.10
N GLN A 17 -9.97 0.63 9.78
CA GLN A 17 -10.34 1.57 8.74
C GLN A 17 -9.86 2.98 9.12
N ARG A 18 -9.36 3.69 8.10
CA ARG A 18 -9.02 5.11 8.23
C ARG A 18 -10.29 5.94 8.33
N ASN A 19 -10.28 6.91 9.22
CA ASN A 19 -11.30 7.96 9.28
C ASN A 19 -10.68 9.32 8.94
N ASP A 20 -11.51 10.34 8.79
CA ASP A 20 -11.05 11.67 8.37
C ASP A 20 -10.06 12.32 9.35
N ARG A 21 -10.15 11.96 10.63
CA ARG A 21 -9.25 12.47 11.67
C ARG A 21 -7.83 11.92 11.55
N ASP A 22 -7.67 10.79 10.87
CA ASP A 22 -6.37 10.15 10.69
C ASP A 22 -5.54 10.82 9.59
N LEU A 23 -6.16 11.60 8.71
CA LEU A 23 -5.53 12.05 7.47
C LEU A 23 -4.27 12.88 7.73
N SER A 24 -4.30 13.81 8.69
CA SER A 24 -3.13 14.63 9.00
C SER A 24 -1.96 13.79 9.53
N ASP A 25 -2.23 12.78 10.35
CA ASP A 25 -1.21 11.85 10.84
C ASP A 25 -0.66 10.98 9.71
N CYS A 26 -1.52 10.55 8.78
CA CYS A 26 -1.09 9.81 7.59
C CYS A 26 -0.16 10.65 6.71
N VAL A 27 -0.46 11.93 6.51
CA VAL A 27 0.40 12.84 5.75
C VAL A 27 1.74 13.02 6.45
N ARG A 28 1.75 13.14 7.77
CA ARG A 28 2.99 13.24 8.55
C ARG A 28 3.86 11.99 8.37
N VAL A 29 3.26 10.80 8.47
CA VAL A 29 4.00 9.54 8.26
C VAL A 29 4.50 9.45 6.81
N LEU A 30 3.68 9.83 5.84
CA LEU A 30 4.10 9.87 4.44
C LEU A 30 5.31 10.78 4.22
N THR A 31 5.34 11.94 4.89
CA THR A 31 6.47 12.87 4.86
C THR A 31 7.74 12.20 5.38
N GLU A 32 7.65 11.50 6.50
CA GLU A 32 8.78 10.75 7.08
C GLU A 32 9.30 9.67 6.11
N VAL A 33 8.37 8.94 5.48
CA VAL A 33 8.71 7.89 4.49
C VAL A 33 9.38 8.53 3.26
N HIS A 34 8.88 9.65 2.78
CA HIS A 34 9.44 10.34 1.63
C HIS A 34 10.86 10.82 1.92
N GLU A 35 11.11 11.40 3.06
CA GLU A 35 12.44 11.84 3.48
C GLU A 35 13.42 10.68 3.66
N HIS A 36 12.95 9.54 4.14
CA HIS A 36 13.79 8.38 4.40
C HIS A 36 14.04 7.52 3.16
N ASP A 37 13.00 7.26 2.34
CA ASP A 37 13.05 6.29 1.25
C ASP A 37 12.78 6.88 -0.14
N GLY A 38 12.31 8.12 -0.22
CA GLY A 38 11.90 8.74 -1.47
C GLY A 38 10.54 8.24 -2.01
N TYR A 39 9.68 7.70 -1.15
CA TYR A 39 8.32 7.32 -1.55
C TYR A 39 7.29 8.34 -1.03
N PRO A 40 6.38 8.80 -1.87
CA PRO A 40 6.29 8.56 -3.31
C PRO A 40 7.43 9.23 -4.09
N VAL A 41 7.70 8.75 -5.30
CA VAL A 41 8.79 9.28 -6.14
C VAL A 41 8.61 10.77 -6.37
N ASN A 42 7.40 11.18 -6.70
CA ASN A 42 7.02 12.58 -6.85
C ASN A 42 6.12 12.98 -5.68
N TRP A 43 6.56 14.00 -4.93
CA TRP A 43 5.76 14.51 -3.82
C TRP A 43 4.49 15.18 -4.35
N PRO A 44 3.30 14.79 -3.89
CA PRO A 44 2.05 15.37 -4.37
C PRO A 44 1.84 16.79 -3.84
N ASP A 45 1.25 17.66 -4.67
CA ASP A 45 0.93 19.04 -4.29
C ASP A 45 -0.03 19.09 -3.10
N LEU A 46 -1.00 18.17 -3.07
CA LEU A 46 -1.99 18.05 -2.00
C LEU A 46 -1.94 16.62 -1.44
N PRO A 47 -1.08 16.35 -0.44
CA PRO A 47 -0.89 14.98 0.08
C PRO A 47 -2.16 14.34 0.62
N GLY A 48 -3.02 15.10 1.30
CA GLY A 48 -4.28 14.59 1.80
C GLY A 48 -5.22 14.14 0.68
N ALA A 49 -5.30 14.91 -0.38
CA ALA A 49 -6.09 14.56 -1.56
C ALA A 49 -5.50 13.36 -2.30
N TRP A 50 -4.17 13.26 -2.35
CA TRP A 50 -3.48 12.12 -2.95
C TRP A 50 -3.82 10.81 -2.22
N LEU A 51 -3.98 10.85 -0.89
CA LEU A 51 -4.40 9.72 -0.08
C LEU A 51 -5.90 9.41 -0.20
N THR A 52 -6.68 10.29 -0.80
CA THR A 52 -8.14 10.15 -0.91
C THR A 52 -8.60 10.41 -2.34
N PRO A 53 -8.10 9.63 -3.34
CA PRO A 53 -8.53 9.83 -4.72
C PRO A 53 -10.02 9.46 -4.89
N PRO A 54 -10.71 10.02 -5.91
CA PRO A 54 -12.11 9.70 -6.16
C PRO A 54 -12.39 8.21 -6.39
N SER A 55 -11.39 7.47 -6.87
CA SER A 55 -11.46 6.02 -7.11
C SER A 55 -11.36 5.17 -5.83
N LEU A 56 -11.08 5.78 -4.68
CA LEU A 56 -10.85 5.06 -3.42
C LEU A 56 -12.12 4.29 -3.01
N ILE A 57 -11.97 2.98 -2.78
CA ILE A 57 -13.02 2.10 -2.27
C ILE A 57 -12.97 2.08 -0.74
N ALA A 58 -11.78 1.90 -0.19
CA ALA A 58 -11.55 1.81 1.25
C ALA A 58 -10.09 2.07 1.56
N SER A 59 -9.81 2.42 2.80
CA SER A 59 -8.45 2.64 3.28
C SER A 59 -8.32 2.25 4.75
N TRP A 60 -7.11 1.87 5.15
CA TRP A 60 -6.81 1.44 6.51
C TRP A 60 -5.54 2.13 6.99
N VAL A 61 -5.47 2.24 8.30
CA VAL A 61 -4.26 2.65 9.01
C VAL A 61 -3.82 1.54 9.95
N ALA A 62 -2.54 1.47 10.20
CA ALA A 62 -1.99 0.64 11.26
C ALA A 62 -1.57 1.52 12.43
N GLU A 63 -1.86 1.08 13.63
CA GLU A 63 -1.44 1.71 14.88
C GLU A 63 -0.39 0.87 15.57
N LEU A 64 0.63 1.53 16.07
CA LEU A 64 1.66 0.94 16.92
C LEU A 64 1.93 1.90 18.07
N ASP A 65 1.81 1.41 19.30
CA ASP A 65 1.99 2.22 20.51
C ASP A 65 1.14 3.50 20.54
N GLY A 66 -0.12 3.39 20.07
CA GLY A 66 -1.07 4.51 20.05
C GLY A 66 -0.82 5.54 18.98
N ARG A 67 0.08 5.27 18.02
CA ARG A 67 0.44 6.17 16.93
C ARG A 67 0.12 5.55 15.58
N ILE A 68 -0.28 6.38 14.62
CA ILE A 68 -0.39 5.94 13.23
C ILE A 68 1.00 5.59 12.71
N ALA A 69 1.16 4.34 12.27
CA ALA A 69 2.43 3.75 11.85
C ALA A 69 2.45 3.35 10.38
N GLY A 70 1.31 3.32 9.70
CA GLY A 70 1.22 2.91 8.31
C GLY A 70 -0.16 3.14 7.73
N HIS A 71 -0.24 2.99 6.41
CA HIS A 71 -1.44 3.25 5.62
C HIS A 71 -1.50 2.32 4.41
N ILE A 72 -2.70 2.01 3.96
CA ILE A 72 -2.96 1.34 2.69
C ILE A 72 -4.29 1.81 2.11
N GLY A 73 -4.37 1.91 0.80
CA GLY A 73 -5.59 2.19 0.06
C GLY A 73 -5.98 1.03 -0.85
N LEU A 74 -7.26 0.93 -1.13
CA LEU A 74 -7.85 0.05 -2.13
C LEU A 74 -8.73 0.90 -3.03
N SER A 75 -8.47 0.87 -4.33
CA SER A 75 -9.13 1.75 -5.31
C SER A 75 -9.65 0.95 -6.50
N ARG A 76 -10.60 1.53 -7.22
CA ARG A 76 -10.97 1.04 -8.54
C ARG A 76 -9.84 1.33 -9.53
N SER A 77 -9.78 0.55 -10.60
CA SER A 77 -8.81 0.74 -11.68
C SER A 77 -8.89 2.14 -12.27
N GLY A 78 -7.73 2.79 -12.37
CA GLY A 78 -7.56 4.06 -13.07
C GLY A 78 -6.81 3.88 -14.39
N VAL A 79 -6.84 4.92 -15.22
CA VAL A 79 -6.19 4.89 -16.55
C VAL A 79 -4.67 4.75 -16.47
N GLU A 80 -4.08 5.13 -15.35
CA GLU A 80 -2.62 5.07 -15.13
C GLU A 80 -2.15 3.72 -14.60
N ASP A 81 -3.09 2.86 -14.16
CA ASP A 81 -2.77 1.56 -13.60
C ASP A 81 -2.54 0.53 -14.71
N ALA A 82 -1.41 -0.14 -14.70
CA ALA A 82 -1.08 -1.17 -15.68
C ALA A 82 -1.56 -2.57 -15.28
N ALA A 83 -1.48 -2.91 -14.00
CA ALA A 83 -1.81 -4.24 -13.50
C ALA A 83 -3.25 -4.69 -13.81
N PRO A 84 -4.29 -3.85 -13.70
CA PRO A 84 -5.66 -4.28 -14.01
C PRO A 84 -5.83 -4.81 -15.43
N GLY A 85 -5.28 -4.13 -16.44
CA GLY A 85 -5.35 -4.58 -17.84
C GLY A 85 -4.58 -5.86 -18.07
N LEU A 86 -3.41 -6.01 -17.46
CA LEU A 86 -2.60 -7.23 -17.56
C LEU A 86 -3.31 -8.43 -16.93
N TRP A 87 -3.90 -8.25 -15.77
CA TRP A 87 -4.68 -9.31 -15.12
C TRP A 87 -5.92 -9.66 -15.93
N SER A 88 -6.66 -8.67 -16.38
CA SER A 88 -7.88 -8.84 -17.20
C SER A 88 -7.59 -9.69 -18.44
N THR A 89 -6.52 -9.40 -19.15
CA THR A 89 -6.10 -10.17 -20.32
C THR A 89 -5.75 -11.62 -19.96
N ARG A 90 -4.99 -11.81 -18.89
CA ARG A 90 -4.55 -13.13 -18.45
C ARG A 90 -5.70 -13.99 -17.95
N ALA A 91 -6.60 -13.41 -17.15
CA ALA A 91 -7.70 -14.12 -16.50
C ALA A 91 -8.96 -14.23 -17.38
N GLY A 92 -9.04 -13.47 -18.46
CA GLY A 92 -10.23 -13.43 -19.30
C GLY A 92 -11.42 -12.75 -18.62
N THR A 93 -11.16 -11.77 -17.75
CA THR A 93 -12.18 -11.03 -16.99
C THR A 93 -12.16 -9.55 -17.36
N SER A 94 -13.17 -8.81 -16.93
CA SER A 94 -13.20 -7.36 -17.08
C SER A 94 -12.19 -6.68 -16.16
N ILE A 95 -11.65 -5.52 -16.58
CA ILE A 95 -10.88 -4.63 -15.72
C ILE A 95 -11.68 -4.25 -14.47
N ASP A 96 -13.00 -4.09 -14.60
CA ASP A 96 -13.89 -3.76 -13.48
C ASP A 96 -13.98 -4.87 -12.43
N ALA A 97 -13.48 -6.07 -12.72
CA ALA A 97 -13.36 -7.16 -11.74
C ALA A 97 -12.09 -7.08 -10.90
N THR A 98 -11.29 -6.04 -11.07
CA THR A 98 -10.06 -5.81 -10.29
C THR A 98 -10.22 -4.68 -9.28
N ALA A 99 -9.40 -4.72 -8.23
CA ALA A 99 -9.19 -3.60 -7.33
C ALA A 99 -7.70 -3.36 -7.17
N VAL A 100 -7.31 -2.09 -7.12
CA VAL A 100 -5.90 -1.70 -7.06
C VAL A 100 -5.53 -1.42 -5.60
N VAL A 101 -4.54 -2.16 -5.10
CA VAL A 101 -3.90 -1.86 -3.82
C VAL A 101 -2.86 -0.78 -4.07
N ASN A 102 -2.95 0.31 -3.34
CA ASN A 102 -2.07 1.46 -3.51
C ASN A 102 -1.83 2.20 -2.20
N ARG A 103 -0.95 3.19 -2.25
CA ARG A 103 -0.65 4.07 -1.12
C ARG A 103 -0.25 3.28 0.13
N LEU A 104 0.48 2.17 -0.05
CA LEU A 104 1.03 1.40 1.06
C LEU A 104 2.33 2.03 1.53
N PHE A 105 2.38 2.41 2.79
CA PHE A 105 3.62 2.84 3.42
C PHE A 105 3.60 2.56 4.91
N VAL A 106 4.79 2.36 5.47
CA VAL A 106 5.03 2.09 6.88
C VAL A 106 6.07 3.07 7.39
N ALA A 107 5.81 3.70 8.52
CA ALA A 107 6.74 4.63 9.14
C ALA A 107 8.12 3.97 9.35
N PRO A 108 9.23 4.67 9.08
CA PRO A 108 10.57 4.08 9.27
C PRO A 108 10.80 3.51 10.67
N TRP A 109 10.30 4.20 11.70
CA TRP A 109 10.44 3.78 13.10
C TRP A 109 9.59 2.56 13.47
N ALA A 110 8.62 2.18 12.62
CA ALA A 110 7.68 1.08 12.86
C ALA A 110 7.98 -0.17 12.03
N ARG A 111 9.07 -0.20 11.30
CA ARG A 111 9.44 -1.36 10.45
C ARG A 111 9.89 -2.54 11.29
N GLY A 112 9.74 -3.74 10.72
CA GLY A 112 10.08 -4.97 11.44
C GLY A 112 8.99 -5.50 12.37
N HIS A 113 7.77 -4.93 12.29
CA HIS A 113 6.62 -5.36 13.11
C HIS A 113 5.51 -6.04 12.30
N GLY A 114 5.75 -6.34 11.01
CA GLY A 114 4.77 -7.00 10.16
C GLY A 114 3.60 -6.12 9.72
N ILE A 115 3.73 -4.80 9.82
CA ILE A 115 2.65 -3.85 9.51
C ILE A 115 2.27 -3.89 8.04
N GLY A 116 3.25 -3.98 7.13
CA GLY A 116 2.97 -4.08 5.70
C GLY A 116 2.10 -5.28 5.36
N ALA A 117 2.44 -6.45 5.91
CA ALA A 117 1.66 -7.68 5.72
C ALA A 117 0.26 -7.56 6.33
N LEU A 118 0.13 -6.95 7.51
CA LEU A 118 -1.14 -6.73 8.18
C LEU A 118 -2.08 -5.85 7.35
N LEU A 119 -1.56 -4.76 6.80
CA LEU A 119 -2.32 -3.86 5.94
C LEU A 119 -2.72 -4.53 4.62
N MET A 120 -1.80 -5.27 4.01
CA MET A 120 -2.08 -6.04 2.79
C MET A 120 -3.21 -7.04 3.01
N ALA A 121 -3.23 -7.73 4.14
CA ALA A 121 -4.28 -8.69 4.46
C ALA A 121 -5.65 -8.02 4.54
N ARG A 122 -5.74 -6.81 5.08
CA ARG A 122 -7.00 -6.04 5.13
C ARG A 122 -7.50 -5.67 3.75
N ALA A 123 -6.61 -5.16 2.89
CA ALA A 123 -6.98 -4.78 1.53
C ALA A 123 -7.43 -5.98 0.70
N VAL A 124 -6.73 -7.10 0.80
CA VAL A 124 -7.07 -8.34 0.09
C VAL A 124 -8.43 -8.87 0.56
N THR A 125 -8.66 -8.92 1.86
CA THR A 125 -9.94 -9.40 2.42
C THR A 125 -11.11 -8.54 1.92
N GLU A 126 -10.96 -7.22 1.90
CA GLU A 126 -12.01 -6.32 1.42
C GLU A 126 -12.28 -6.49 -0.08
N ALA A 127 -11.23 -6.58 -0.89
CA ALA A 127 -11.37 -6.81 -2.32
C ALA A 127 -12.11 -8.11 -2.61
N GLN A 128 -11.71 -9.20 -1.93
CA GLN A 128 -12.35 -10.50 -2.07
C GLN A 128 -13.83 -10.47 -1.64
N ALA A 129 -14.14 -9.78 -0.55
CA ALA A 129 -15.52 -9.62 -0.09
C ALA A 129 -16.40 -8.89 -1.11
N ARG A 130 -15.80 -8.05 -1.96
CA ARG A 130 -16.48 -7.35 -3.06
C ARG A 130 -16.45 -8.10 -4.39
N GLY A 131 -15.88 -9.31 -4.42
CA GLY A 131 -15.71 -10.08 -5.65
C GLY A 131 -14.69 -9.49 -6.62
N LEU A 132 -13.74 -8.70 -6.11
CA LEU A 132 -12.70 -8.04 -6.90
C LEU A 132 -11.35 -8.73 -6.70
N HIS A 133 -10.57 -8.85 -7.78
CA HIS A 133 -9.23 -9.42 -7.69
C HIS A 133 -8.20 -8.34 -7.39
N PRO A 134 -7.44 -8.44 -6.28
CA PRO A 134 -6.45 -7.44 -5.93
C PRO A 134 -5.24 -7.48 -6.88
N VAL A 135 -4.87 -6.32 -7.39
CA VAL A 135 -3.68 -6.11 -8.21
C VAL A 135 -2.94 -4.86 -7.72
N LEU A 136 -1.71 -4.68 -8.13
CA LEU A 136 -0.95 -3.47 -7.82
C LEU A 136 0.16 -3.21 -8.82
N ASP A 137 0.53 -1.95 -8.92
CA ASP A 137 1.75 -1.48 -9.58
C ASP A 137 2.73 -0.98 -8.52
N VAL A 138 4.00 -1.32 -8.67
CA VAL A 138 5.06 -0.84 -7.80
C VAL A 138 6.28 -0.44 -8.63
N VAL A 139 6.90 0.67 -8.28
CA VAL A 139 8.15 1.09 -8.91
C VAL A 139 9.21 0.02 -8.72
N ALA A 140 9.87 -0.40 -9.80
CA ALA A 140 10.82 -1.51 -9.77
C ALA A 140 12.01 -1.26 -8.82
N SER A 141 12.37 -0.01 -8.58
CA SER A 141 13.43 0.37 -7.65
C SER A 141 13.03 0.22 -6.17
N ASP A 142 11.75 0.08 -5.86
CA ASP A 142 11.28 -0.18 -4.49
C ASP A 142 11.44 -1.66 -4.16
N THR A 143 12.65 -2.07 -3.84
CA THR A 143 13.01 -3.48 -3.60
C THR A 143 12.39 -4.02 -2.31
N ALA A 144 12.17 -3.18 -1.31
CA ALA A 144 11.54 -3.60 -0.05
C ALA A 144 10.06 -3.94 -0.27
N ALA A 145 9.33 -3.12 -1.02
CA ALA A 145 7.94 -3.40 -1.37
C ALA A 145 7.82 -4.66 -2.24
N THR A 146 8.67 -4.78 -3.25
CA THR A 146 8.72 -5.96 -4.12
C THR A 146 8.95 -7.25 -3.31
N ALA A 147 9.90 -7.23 -2.37
CA ALA A 147 10.18 -8.38 -1.51
C ALA A 147 8.96 -8.74 -0.63
N LEU A 148 8.22 -7.75 -0.13
CA LEU A 148 7.00 -7.99 0.62
C LEU A 148 5.95 -8.71 -0.22
N TYR A 149 5.68 -8.24 -1.43
CA TYR A 149 4.65 -8.82 -2.30
C TYR A 149 5.01 -10.24 -2.70
N GLU A 150 6.26 -10.49 -3.06
CA GLU A 150 6.74 -11.83 -3.41
C GLU A 150 6.65 -12.79 -2.21
N ARG A 151 7.01 -12.33 -1.02
CA ARG A 151 6.89 -13.11 0.22
C ARG A 151 5.44 -13.46 0.54
N LEU A 152 4.49 -12.58 0.22
CA LEU A 152 3.07 -12.82 0.40
C LEU A 152 2.45 -13.70 -0.69
N GLY A 153 3.24 -14.16 -1.67
CA GLY A 153 2.78 -15.03 -2.73
C GLY A 153 2.13 -14.34 -3.92
N TRP A 154 2.30 -13.03 -4.04
CA TRP A 154 1.79 -12.29 -5.19
C TRP A 154 2.57 -12.66 -6.46
N GLN A 155 1.85 -12.75 -7.57
CA GLN A 155 2.41 -13.10 -8.87
C GLN A 155 2.84 -11.88 -9.65
N LEU A 156 4.06 -11.87 -10.15
CA LEU A 156 4.52 -10.87 -11.12
C LEU A 156 3.82 -11.12 -12.47
N LEU A 157 3.06 -10.14 -12.93
CA LEU A 157 2.39 -10.19 -14.23
C LEU A 157 3.32 -9.74 -15.35
N ALA A 158 3.98 -8.60 -15.15
CA ALA A 158 4.92 -8.01 -16.08
C ALA A 158 5.70 -6.88 -15.41
N THR A 159 6.81 -6.52 -16.03
CA THR A 159 7.48 -5.24 -15.76
C THR A 159 7.25 -4.35 -16.99
N VAL A 160 6.71 -3.17 -16.77
CA VAL A 160 6.38 -2.23 -17.84
C VAL A 160 7.14 -0.92 -17.63
N GLU A 161 7.38 -0.20 -18.70
CA GLU A 161 7.96 1.14 -18.63
C GLU A 161 6.85 2.17 -18.81
N GLN A 162 6.76 3.12 -17.86
CA GLN A 162 5.77 4.19 -17.90
C GLN A 162 6.46 5.53 -18.09
N GLN A 163 5.87 6.37 -18.93
CA GLN A 163 6.29 7.75 -19.12
C GLN A 163 5.45 8.64 -18.19
N TRP A 164 6.06 9.12 -17.11
CA TRP A 164 5.38 9.95 -16.11
C TRP A 164 5.45 11.44 -16.43
N SER A 165 6.47 11.83 -17.18
CA SER A 165 6.64 13.18 -17.73
C SER A 165 7.50 13.08 -18.98
N PRO A 166 7.64 14.16 -19.78
CA PRO A 166 8.54 14.13 -20.93
C PRO A 166 9.96 13.68 -20.62
N GLU A 167 10.38 13.87 -19.37
CA GLU A 167 11.77 13.62 -18.92
C GLU A 167 11.88 12.44 -17.95
N GLN A 168 10.75 11.83 -17.54
CA GLN A 168 10.73 10.80 -16.51
C GLN A 168 10.10 9.52 -17.02
N LYS A 169 10.94 8.51 -17.25
CA LYS A 169 10.54 7.13 -17.49
C LYS A 169 10.78 6.30 -16.26
N VAL A 170 9.80 5.47 -15.90
CA VAL A 170 9.85 4.66 -14.67
C VAL A 170 9.50 3.23 -15.01
N ALA A 171 10.37 2.29 -14.61
CA ALA A 171 10.06 0.87 -14.66
C ALA A 171 9.13 0.50 -13.51
N VAL A 172 8.02 -0.16 -13.83
CA VAL A 172 6.97 -0.53 -12.89
C VAL A 172 6.73 -2.03 -12.97
N ARG A 173 6.73 -2.68 -11.82
CA ARG A 173 6.37 -4.09 -11.70
C ARG A 173 4.89 -4.20 -11.36
N CYS A 174 4.19 -5.07 -12.07
CA CYS A 174 2.77 -5.28 -11.92
C CYS A 174 2.52 -6.65 -11.30
N TYR A 175 1.80 -6.67 -10.19
CA TYR A 175 1.52 -7.90 -9.43
C TYR A 175 0.02 -8.14 -9.30
N ALA A 176 -0.35 -9.39 -9.18
CA ALA A 176 -1.68 -9.83 -8.79
C ALA A 176 -1.61 -10.74 -7.57
N ALA A 177 -2.61 -10.64 -6.71
CA ALA A 177 -2.74 -11.54 -5.57
C ALA A 177 -2.88 -12.98 -6.07
N ALA A 178 -2.38 -13.94 -5.29
CA ALA A 178 -2.59 -15.36 -5.56
C ALA A 178 -4.08 -15.70 -5.61
N THR A 179 -4.45 -16.61 -6.51
CA THR A 179 -5.82 -17.13 -6.65
C THR A 179 -6.10 -18.25 -5.65
#